data_c9f65665c2c765fa19b1ff1b8359cf9d
#
_entry.id   c9f65665c2c765fa19b1ff1b8359cf9d
#
_cell.length_a   1.000
_cell.length_b   1.000
_cell.length_c   1.000
_cell.angle_alpha   90.00
_cell.angle_beta   90.00
_cell.angle_gamma   90.00
#
_symmetry.space_group_name_H-M   'P 1'
#
loop_
_entity.id
_entity.type
_entity.pdbx_description
1 polymer ?
#
loop_
_entity_poly.entity_id
_entity_poly.type
_entity_poly.pdbx_seq_one_letter_code
_entity_poly.pdbx_strand_id
1 'polypeptide(L)'
;NVIQICPMENLDPVGVHTGDSIVVAPTLTLADKEFQMLRSAALRIISALGIEGGCNCQFALNPDSFEYAVIEVNPRVSRSSALASKATGYPIAKVTTRIALGYTLDEIVNDVTGKTCACFEPTVDYVALKVPKWPFDKFAGSSRKLGTRMKATGEVMSIANSFEAALMKAIRGAEISLDTLNFEYQGDKTLTERIGTQDDHRIFAIFEGFKTRQVTVDQVHDITKIDRWFLNKIKHLADFELELAESAK
;
A
#
# COMPACT_ATOMS: atom_id res chain seq x y z
N ASN A 1 -11.09 1.09 25.29
CA ASN A 1 -11.30 1.89 24.08
C ASN A 1 -10.37 1.39 22.97
N VAL A 2 -10.83 1.45 21.72
CA VAL A 2 -10.07 1.07 20.52
C VAL A 2 -10.02 2.28 19.59
N ILE A 3 -8.87 2.52 18.96
CA ILE A 3 -8.68 3.60 18.00
C ILE A 3 -8.03 3.06 16.73
N GLN A 4 -8.28 3.71 15.61
CA GLN A 4 -7.61 3.46 14.33
C GLN A 4 -6.38 4.33 14.18
N ILE A 5 -5.23 3.72 13.87
CA ILE A 5 -3.98 4.47 13.74
C ILE A 5 -3.70 4.85 12.29
N CYS A 6 -3.83 3.90 11.35
CA CYS A 6 -3.44 4.14 9.97
C CYS A 6 -4.30 3.28 9.03
N PRO A 7 -5.22 3.89 8.31
CA PRO A 7 -5.90 3.21 7.21
C PRO A 7 -4.93 3.07 6.04
N MET A 8 -4.87 1.87 5.46
CA MET A 8 -3.99 1.56 4.33
C MET A 8 -4.77 0.86 3.24
N GLU A 9 -4.33 1.03 2.01
CA GLU A 9 -4.92 0.42 0.83
C GLU A 9 -3.84 -0.27 -0.01
N ASN A 10 -4.13 -1.48 -0.48
CA ASN A 10 -3.29 -2.21 -1.42
C ASN A 10 -3.60 -1.77 -2.86
N LEU A 11 -2.57 -1.52 -3.66
CA LEU A 11 -2.73 -1.30 -5.09
C LEU A 11 -3.19 -2.59 -5.79
N ASP A 12 -2.63 -3.73 -5.40
CA ASP A 12 -3.02 -5.02 -5.94
C ASP A 12 -4.34 -5.50 -5.34
N PRO A 13 -5.24 -6.08 -6.16
CA PRO A 13 -6.48 -6.66 -5.67
C PRO A 13 -6.24 -7.86 -4.75
N VAL A 14 -7.32 -8.35 -4.13
CA VAL A 14 -7.30 -9.54 -3.26
C VAL A 14 -6.65 -10.73 -3.99
N GLY A 15 -5.77 -11.45 -3.27
CA GLY A 15 -5.02 -12.59 -3.81
C GLY A 15 -3.51 -12.37 -3.80
N VAL A 16 -3.03 -11.13 -3.63
CA VAL A 16 -1.63 -10.82 -3.33
C VAL A 16 -1.49 -10.57 -1.83
N HIS A 17 -0.50 -11.21 -1.22
CA HIS A 17 -0.18 -10.95 0.18
C HIS A 17 0.20 -9.48 0.38
N THR A 18 -0.32 -8.82 1.42
CA THR A 18 -0.06 -7.39 1.69
C THR A 18 1.43 -7.05 1.78
N GLY A 19 2.27 -7.99 2.24
CA GLY A 19 3.73 -7.87 2.25
C GLY A 19 4.34 -7.72 0.85
N ASP A 20 3.70 -8.28 -0.16
CA ASP A 20 4.13 -8.27 -1.58
C ASP A 20 3.40 -7.22 -2.41
N SER A 21 2.44 -6.51 -1.86
CA SER A 21 1.70 -5.45 -2.56
C SER A 21 2.34 -4.07 -2.33
N ILE A 22 2.18 -3.18 -3.32
CA ILE A 22 2.36 -1.75 -3.10
C ILE A 22 1.20 -1.29 -2.22
N VAL A 23 1.53 -0.60 -1.12
CA VAL A 23 0.54 -0.16 -0.12
C VAL A 23 0.62 1.35 0.04
N VAL A 24 -0.52 1.99 0.09
CA VAL A 24 -0.64 3.43 0.27
C VAL A 24 -1.38 3.76 1.57
N ALA A 25 -0.98 4.81 2.23
CA ALA A 25 -1.64 5.42 3.37
C ALA A 25 -1.72 6.95 3.18
N PRO A 26 -2.88 7.57 3.45
CA PRO A 26 -4.16 6.96 3.79
C PRO A 26 -4.78 6.19 2.61
N THR A 27 -5.98 5.61 2.79
CA THR A 27 -6.78 5.08 1.66
C THR A 27 -7.15 6.22 0.71
N LEU A 28 -7.01 5.98 -0.60
CA LEU A 28 -7.16 7.02 -1.63
C LEU A 28 -8.38 6.80 -2.54
N THR A 29 -8.91 5.58 -2.60
CA THR A 29 -10.02 5.22 -3.48
C THR A 29 -11.35 5.08 -2.74
N LEU A 30 -11.33 4.95 -1.40
CA LEU A 30 -12.54 4.79 -0.61
C LEU A 30 -13.30 6.11 -0.44
N ALA A 31 -14.60 6.08 -0.65
CA ALA A 31 -15.49 7.13 -0.21
C ALA A 31 -15.58 7.16 1.34
N ASP A 32 -15.89 8.33 1.92
CA ASP A 32 -15.96 8.45 3.39
C ASP A 32 -16.92 7.43 4.02
N LYS A 33 -18.05 7.17 3.39
CA LYS A 33 -19.02 6.17 3.88
C LYS A 33 -18.43 4.77 3.95
N GLU A 34 -17.65 4.36 2.96
CA GLU A 34 -16.96 3.06 2.93
C GLU A 34 -15.87 3.00 4.00
N PHE A 35 -15.09 4.05 4.07
CA PHE A 35 -14.06 4.19 5.11
C PHE A 35 -14.63 4.08 6.52
N GLN A 36 -15.69 4.83 6.84
CA GLN A 36 -16.33 4.79 8.16
C GLN A 36 -16.97 3.45 8.47
N MET A 37 -17.52 2.77 7.47
CA MET A 37 -18.07 1.42 7.61
C MET A 37 -16.97 0.43 8.02
N LEU A 38 -15.85 0.39 7.29
CA LEU A 38 -14.73 -0.50 7.58
C LEU A 38 -14.05 -0.16 8.91
N ARG A 39 -13.87 1.13 9.20
CA ARG A 39 -13.37 1.59 10.50
C ARG A 39 -14.25 1.09 11.65
N SER A 40 -15.54 1.29 11.53
CA SER A 40 -16.50 0.85 12.57
C SER A 40 -16.53 -0.67 12.74
N ALA A 41 -16.37 -1.41 11.63
CA ALA A 41 -16.25 -2.87 11.67
C ALA A 41 -14.97 -3.29 12.40
N ALA A 42 -13.81 -2.68 12.08
CA ALA A 42 -12.54 -2.97 12.75
C ALA A 42 -12.62 -2.71 14.25
N LEU A 43 -13.12 -1.55 14.68
CA LEU A 43 -13.24 -1.21 16.09
C LEU A 43 -14.14 -2.22 16.87
N ARG A 44 -15.26 -2.63 16.25
CA ARG A 44 -16.16 -3.64 16.85
C ARG A 44 -15.51 -5.01 16.96
N ILE A 45 -14.80 -5.47 15.92
CA ILE A 45 -14.10 -6.75 15.90
C ILE A 45 -13.04 -6.79 17.00
N ILE A 46 -12.19 -5.77 17.09
CA ILE A 46 -11.12 -5.71 18.09
C ILE A 46 -11.68 -5.67 19.49
N SER A 47 -12.76 -4.89 19.73
CA SER A 47 -13.45 -4.83 21.01
C SER A 47 -14.07 -6.18 21.39
N ALA A 48 -14.74 -6.85 20.45
CA ALA A 48 -15.39 -8.15 20.68
C ALA A 48 -14.40 -9.27 20.97
N LEU A 49 -13.19 -9.20 20.38
CA LEU A 49 -12.12 -10.17 20.64
C LEU A 49 -11.33 -9.86 21.91
N GLY A 50 -11.59 -8.75 22.58
CA GLY A 50 -10.87 -8.35 23.80
C GLY A 50 -9.37 -8.15 23.57
N ILE A 51 -8.97 -7.69 22.38
CA ILE A 51 -7.55 -7.51 22.05
C ILE A 51 -7.02 -6.25 22.75
N GLU A 52 -5.98 -6.45 23.56
CA GLU A 52 -5.23 -5.38 24.20
C GLU A 52 -3.87 -5.19 23.49
N GLY A 53 -3.62 -3.97 22.98
CA GLY A 53 -2.40 -3.64 22.26
C GLY A 53 -2.59 -3.44 20.78
N GLY A 54 -1.50 -3.59 20.01
CA GLY A 54 -1.49 -3.36 18.55
C GLY A 54 -2.13 -4.51 17.78
N CYS A 55 -2.97 -4.17 16.82
CA CYS A 55 -3.64 -5.13 15.95
C CYS A 55 -3.68 -4.63 14.50
N ASN A 56 -3.67 -5.56 13.56
CA ASN A 56 -3.93 -5.30 12.15
C ASN A 56 -5.20 -6.06 11.72
N CYS A 57 -6.11 -5.35 11.07
CA CYS A 57 -7.34 -5.92 10.52
C CYS A 57 -7.37 -5.68 9.01
N GLN A 58 -7.56 -6.74 8.23
CA GLN A 58 -7.57 -6.69 6.77
C GLN A 58 -8.97 -6.99 6.24
N PHE A 59 -9.41 -6.17 5.30
CA PHE A 59 -10.70 -6.27 4.64
C PHE A 59 -10.54 -6.39 3.13
N ALA A 60 -11.51 -7.05 2.50
CA ALA A 60 -11.80 -6.95 1.09
C ALA A 60 -13.15 -6.25 0.94
N LEU A 61 -13.19 -5.15 0.20
CA LEU A 61 -14.39 -4.42 -0.13
C LEU A 61 -14.79 -4.73 -1.58
N ASN A 62 -16.07 -4.98 -1.82
CA ASN A 62 -16.61 -5.07 -3.16
C ASN A 62 -16.70 -3.65 -3.75
N PRO A 63 -16.06 -3.34 -4.91
CA PRO A 63 -16.07 -2.00 -5.48
C PRO A 63 -17.45 -1.54 -5.97
N ASP A 64 -18.36 -2.48 -6.23
CA ASP A 64 -19.69 -2.21 -6.78
C ASP A 64 -20.80 -2.20 -5.71
N SER A 65 -20.45 -2.46 -4.46
CA SER A 65 -21.40 -2.51 -3.35
C SER A 65 -20.74 -2.18 -2.02
N PHE A 66 -21.55 -2.09 -0.93
CA PHE A 66 -21.02 -1.96 0.44
C PHE A 66 -20.71 -3.31 1.11
N GLU A 67 -20.70 -4.40 0.35
CA GLU A 67 -20.32 -5.70 0.87
C GLU A 67 -18.82 -5.79 1.10
N TYR A 68 -18.43 -6.30 2.25
CA TYR A 68 -17.04 -6.54 2.57
C TYR A 68 -16.83 -7.89 3.26
N ALA A 69 -15.64 -8.42 3.14
CA ALA A 69 -15.20 -9.61 3.87
C ALA A 69 -14.03 -9.25 4.79
N VAL A 70 -13.99 -9.85 5.96
CA VAL A 70 -12.81 -9.82 6.82
C VAL A 70 -11.85 -10.90 6.34
N ILE A 71 -10.67 -10.51 5.92
CA ILE A 71 -9.64 -11.44 5.44
C ILE A 71 -8.90 -12.06 6.63
N GLU A 72 -8.37 -11.21 7.50
CA GLU A 72 -7.67 -11.66 8.70
C GLU A 72 -7.58 -10.56 9.77
N VAL A 73 -7.37 -11.00 11.00
CA VAL A 73 -7.09 -10.15 12.15
C VAL A 73 -5.81 -10.66 12.81
N ASN A 74 -4.82 -9.80 12.91
CA ASN A 74 -3.52 -10.12 13.49
C ASN A 74 -3.32 -9.35 14.81
N PRO A 75 -3.56 -9.97 15.98
CA PRO A 75 -3.46 -9.31 17.29
C PRO A 75 -1.99 -9.21 17.75
N ARG A 76 -1.17 -8.57 16.97
CA ARG A 76 0.25 -8.39 17.23
C ARG A 76 0.79 -7.19 16.49
N VAL A 77 1.90 -6.63 16.95
CA VAL A 77 2.72 -5.69 16.17
C VAL A 77 3.41 -6.45 15.04
N SER A 78 3.44 -5.85 13.86
CA SER A 78 3.94 -6.45 12.62
C SER A 78 4.70 -5.42 11.77
N ARG A 79 5.15 -5.83 10.57
CA ARG A 79 5.74 -4.89 9.60
C ARG A 79 4.78 -3.75 9.24
N SER A 80 3.50 -4.05 9.07
CA SER A 80 2.48 -3.02 8.79
C SER A 80 2.34 -2.03 9.94
N SER A 81 2.52 -2.46 11.20
CA SER A 81 2.53 -1.55 12.36
C SER A 81 3.75 -0.61 12.33
N ALA A 82 4.91 -1.11 11.92
CA ALA A 82 6.11 -0.28 11.74
C ALA A 82 5.92 0.74 10.62
N LEU A 83 5.29 0.32 9.50
CA LEU A 83 4.92 1.20 8.40
C LEU A 83 3.93 2.28 8.87
N ALA A 84 2.87 1.87 9.59
CA ALA A 84 1.88 2.77 10.16
C ALA A 84 2.51 3.80 11.10
N SER A 85 3.43 3.37 11.97
CA SER A 85 4.16 4.27 12.87
C SER A 85 4.99 5.29 12.12
N LYS A 86 5.67 4.88 11.04
CA LYS A 86 6.45 5.81 10.20
C LYS A 86 5.55 6.74 9.41
N ALA A 87 4.43 6.24 8.90
CA ALA A 87 3.49 7.04 8.10
C ALA A 87 2.77 8.10 8.93
N THR A 88 2.43 7.82 10.18
CA THR A 88 1.60 8.69 11.02
C THR A 88 2.37 9.41 12.12
N GLY A 89 3.61 8.99 12.39
CA GLY A 89 4.36 9.43 13.57
C GLY A 89 3.89 8.80 14.88
N TYR A 90 2.78 8.06 14.90
CA TYR A 90 2.24 7.44 16.10
C TYR A 90 3.09 6.22 16.53
N PRO A 91 3.68 6.19 17.74
CA PRO A 91 4.64 5.17 18.14
C PRO A 91 3.94 3.91 18.64
N ILE A 92 3.37 3.12 17.71
CA ILE A 92 2.55 1.93 18.01
C ILE A 92 3.24 0.97 18.98
N ALA A 93 4.51 0.63 18.74
CA ALA A 93 5.24 -0.32 19.57
C ALA A 93 5.38 0.17 21.02
N LYS A 94 5.71 1.46 21.22
CA LYS A 94 5.82 2.07 22.54
C LYS A 94 4.49 2.09 23.27
N VAL A 95 3.41 2.50 22.57
CA VAL A 95 2.06 2.54 23.15
C VAL A 95 1.60 1.12 23.51
N THR A 96 1.79 0.16 22.61
CA THR A 96 1.46 -1.26 22.85
C THR A 96 2.21 -1.82 24.06
N THR A 97 3.49 -1.48 24.24
CA THR A 97 4.26 -1.89 25.41
C THR A 97 3.69 -1.31 26.70
N ARG A 98 3.26 -0.05 26.70
CA ARG A 98 2.62 0.56 27.87
C ARG A 98 1.26 -0.06 28.19
N ILE A 99 0.46 -0.39 27.17
CA ILE A 99 -0.80 -1.12 27.35
C ILE A 99 -0.53 -2.49 28.01
N ALA A 100 0.50 -3.22 27.57
CA ALA A 100 0.89 -4.49 28.17
C ALA A 100 1.35 -4.37 29.65
N LEU A 101 1.74 -3.17 30.07
CA LEU A 101 2.05 -2.85 31.48
C LEU A 101 0.81 -2.39 32.28
N GLY A 102 -0.38 -2.38 31.67
CA GLY A 102 -1.65 -2.03 32.31
C GLY A 102 -2.09 -0.58 32.14
N TYR A 103 -1.38 0.24 31.36
CA TYR A 103 -1.82 1.62 31.10
C TYR A 103 -2.94 1.65 30.08
N THR A 104 -3.87 2.57 30.25
CA THR A 104 -4.92 2.88 29.28
C THR A 104 -4.46 3.97 28.29
N LEU A 105 -5.11 4.09 27.12
CA LEU A 105 -4.72 5.06 26.08
C LEU A 105 -4.78 6.52 26.55
N ASP A 106 -5.66 6.84 27.48
CA ASP A 106 -5.82 8.18 28.06
C ASP A 106 -4.75 8.51 29.11
N GLU A 107 -4.14 7.49 29.72
CA GLU A 107 -3.00 7.65 30.65
C GLU A 107 -1.65 7.74 29.92
N ILE A 108 -1.59 7.30 28.66
CA ILE A 108 -0.36 7.33 27.86
C ILE A 108 -0.24 8.68 27.18
N VAL A 109 0.86 9.41 27.44
CA VAL A 109 1.16 10.68 26.75
C VAL A 109 1.48 10.40 25.28
N ASN A 110 0.91 11.21 24.39
CA ASN A 110 1.23 11.17 22.96
C ASN A 110 2.60 11.82 22.73
N ASP A 111 3.57 11.02 22.31
CA ASP A 111 4.96 11.48 22.12
C ASP A 111 5.12 12.52 20.98
N VAL A 112 4.17 12.55 20.01
CA VAL A 112 4.22 13.51 18.90
C VAL A 112 3.86 14.90 19.38
N THR A 113 2.80 15.01 20.17
CA THR A 113 2.32 16.31 20.67
C THR A 113 2.96 16.71 22.00
N GLY A 114 3.39 15.75 22.81
CA GLY A 114 3.92 15.95 24.15
C GLY A 114 2.89 16.49 25.16
N LYS A 115 1.66 16.75 24.76
CA LYS A 115 0.61 17.42 25.55
C LYS A 115 -0.71 16.65 25.59
N THR A 116 -1.02 15.87 24.57
CA THR A 116 -2.26 15.09 24.48
C THR A 116 -2.02 13.63 24.89
N CYS A 117 -3.08 12.86 25.08
CA CYS A 117 -2.97 11.43 25.33
C CYS A 117 -2.93 10.62 24.00
N ALA A 118 -2.59 9.34 24.11
CA ALA A 118 -2.50 8.42 22.98
C ALA A 118 -3.86 7.97 22.44
N CYS A 119 -4.97 8.51 22.92
CA CYS A 119 -6.33 8.12 22.54
C CYS A 119 -6.87 8.82 21.28
N PHE A 120 -6.11 9.73 20.66
CA PHE A 120 -6.49 10.44 19.44
C PHE A 120 -5.98 9.73 18.19
N GLU A 121 -6.87 9.53 17.24
CA GLU A 121 -6.53 8.95 15.94
C GLU A 121 -5.67 9.95 15.13
N PRO A 122 -4.53 9.52 14.56
CA PRO A 122 -3.73 10.38 13.70
C PRO A 122 -4.45 10.67 12.39
N THR A 123 -4.23 11.86 11.85
CA THR A 123 -4.61 12.24 10.48
C THR A 123 -3.38 12.74 9.74
N VAL A 124 -3.30 12.44 8.45
CA VAL A 124 -2.19 12.85 7.59
C VAL A 124 -2.72 13.53 6.33
N ASP A 125 -2.02 14.55 5.85
CA ASP A 125 -2.33 15.33 4.65
C ASP A 125 -1.32 15.11 3.51
N TYR A 126 -0.60 14.00 3.58
CA TYR A 126 0.38 13.53 2.61
C TYR A 126 0.14 12.06 2.26
N VAL A 127 0.81 11.59 1.24
CA VAL A 127 0.79 10.19 0.82
C VAL A 127 2.04 9.49 1.30
N ALA A 128 1.88 8.44 2.11
CA ALA A 128 2.92 7.48 2.42
C ALA A 128 2.72 6.23 1.58
N LEU A 129 3.75 5.79 0.88
CA LEU A 129 3.68 4.67 -0.04
C LEU A 129 4.81 3.68 0.26
N LYS A 130 4.43 2.41 0.33
CA LYS A 130 5.35 1.28 0.50
C LYS A 130 5.50 0.53 -0.82
N VAL A 131 6.74 0.29 -1.24
CA VAL A 131 7.07 -0.62 -2.34
C VAL A 131 7.86 -1.79 -1.77
N PRO A 132 7.43 -3.05 -2.00
CA PRO A 132 8.18 -4.23 -1.59
C PRO A 132 9.50 -4.37 -2.36
N LYS A 133 10.48 -5.02 -1.75
CA LYS A 133 11.68 -5.50 -2.41
C LYS A 133 11.72 -7.02 -2.34
N TRP A 134 11.82 -7.64 -3.52
CA TRP A 134 11.90 -9.08 -3.65
C TRP A 134 13.34 -9.52 -3.96
N PRO A 135 13.78 -10.66 -3.44
CA PRO A 135 15.15 -11.16 -3.64
C PRO A 135 15.29 -12.02 -4.91
N PHE A 136 14.49 -11.77 -5.95
CA PHE A 136 14.48 -12.60 -7.16
C PHE A 136 15.76 -12.50 -7.98
N ASP A 137 16.52 -11.43 -7.83
CA ASP A 137 17.86 -11.24 -8.39
C ASP A 137 18.92 -12.16 -7.73
N LYS A 138 18.68 -12.53 -6.46
CA LYS A 138 19.61 -13.37 -5.67
C LYS A 138 19.31 -14.86 -5.79
N PHE A 139 18.09 -15.23 -6.12
CA PHE A 139 17.65 -16.62 -6.17
C PHE A 139 17.24 -17.00 -7.61
N ALA A 140 18.25 -17.40 -8.41
CA ALA A 140 18.02 -17.88 -9.77
C ALA A 140 17.05 -19.07 -9.77
N GLY A 141 16.08 -19.08 -10.67
CA GLY A 141 15.06 -20.11 -10.78
C GLY A 141 13.87 -19.99 -9.81
N SER A 142 13.84 -19.00 -8.92
CA SER A 142 12.66 -18.75 -8.10
C SER A 142 11.51 -18.20 -8.92
N SER A 143 10.27 -18.67 -8.62
CA SER A 143 9.08 -18.15 -9.27
C SER A 143 8.81 -16.70 -8.85
N ARG A 144 8.75 -15.78 -9.81
CA ARG A 144 8.40 -14.36 -9.59
C ARG A 144 6.90 -14.13 -9.37
N LYS A 145 6.05 -15.12 -9.64
CA LYS A 145 4.60 -14.99 -9.47
C LYS A 145 4.25 -14.71 -8.02
N LEU A 146 3.57 -13.59 -7.76
CA LEU A 146 3.06 -13.20 -6.46
C LEU A 146 1.71 -13.89 -6.18
N GLY A 147 1.40 -14.05 -4.89
CA GLY A 147 0.17 -14.72 -4.44
C GLY A 147 -0.03 -14.53 -2.95
N THR A 148 -0.73 -15.47 -2.31
CA THR A 148 -1.06 -15.41 -0.89
C THR A 148 0.12 -15.66 0.05
N ARG A 149 1.24 -16.18 -0.47
CA ARG A 149 2.48 -16.38 0.30
C ARG A 149 3.43 -15.21 0.09
N MET A 150 3.86 -14.58 1.18
CA MET A 150 4.81 -13.49 1.13
C MET A 150 6.18 -13.94 0.62
N LYS A 151 6.72 -13.22 -0.36
CA LYS A 151 8.05 -13.43 -0.95
C LYS A 151 9.00 -12.26 -0.73
N ALA A 152 8.48 -11.06 -0.48
CA ALA A 152 9.29 -9.89 -0.22
C ALA A 152 10.12 -10.04 1.06
N THR A 153 11.40 -9.67 0.99
CA THR A 153 12.35 -9.70 2.11
C THR A 153 12.64 -8.31 2.66
N GLY A 154 12.31 -7.26 1.91
CA GLY A 154 12.48 -5.88 2.28
C GLY A 154 11.34 -5.00 1.77
N GLU A 155 11.37 -3.75 2.15
CA GLU A 155 10.41 -2.75 1.71
C GLU A 155 11.02 -1.34 1.79
N VAL A 156 10.57 -0.46 0.91
CA VAL A 156 10.87 0.96 0.93
C VAL A 156 9.61 1.72 1.23
N MET A 157 9.72 2.73 2.07
CA MET A 157 8.64 3.69 2.30
C MET A 157 9.07 5.07 1.81
N SER A 158 8.18 5.71 1.09
CA SER A 158 8.31 7.11 0.68
C SER A 158 7.15 7.94 1.19
N ILE A 159 7.38 9.23 1.35
CA ILE A 159 6.35 10.23 1.71
C ILE A 159 6.45 11.37 0.71
N ALA A 160 5.31 11.79 0.16
CA ALA A 160 5.18 12.93 -0.73
C ALA A 160 3.76 13.51 -0.70
N ASN A 161 3.55 14.65 -1.38
CA ASN A 161 2.26 15.32 -1.43
C ASN A 161 1.28 14.71 -2.46
N SER A 162 1.75 13.80 -3.32
CA SER A 162 0.92 13.08 -4.28
C SER A 162 1.36 11.62 -4.40
N PHE A 163 0.47 10.78 -4.91
CA PHE A 163 0.76 9.37 -5.16
C PHE A 163 1.89 9.21 -6.18
N GLU A 164 1.85 9.98 -7.28
CA GLU A 164 2.87 9.95 -8.33
C GLU A 164 4.26 10.26 -7.78
N ALA A 165 4.37 11.33 -7.00
CA ALA A 165 5.64 11.73 -6.39
C ALA A 165 6.14 10.69 -5.37
N ALA A 166 5.22 10.11 -4.57
CA ALA A 166 5.55 9.05 -3.63
C ALA A 166 6.03 7.78 -4.36
N LEU A 167 5.34 7.38 -5.45
CA LEU A 167 5.72 6.21 -6.25
C LEU A 167 7.11 6.38 -6.84
N MET A 168 7.38 7.49 -7.52
CA MET A 168 8.69 7.76 -8.12
C MET A 168 9.82 7.79 -7.09
N LYS A 169 9.56 8.38 -5.92
CA LYS A 169 10.51 8.39 -4.81
C LYS A 169 10.78 7.00 -4.25
N ALA A 170 9.75 6.15 -4.13
CA ALA A 170 9.89 4.78 -3.67
C ALA A 170 10.66 3.91 -4.66
N ILE A 171 10.41 4.03 -5.97
CA ILE A 171 11.13 3.30 -7.02
C ILE A 171 12.64 3.61 -6.94
N ARG A 172 13.03 4.89 -6.86
CA ARG A 172 14.45 5.27 -6.69
C ARG A 172 15.06 4.69 -5.40
N GLY A 173 14.27 4.66 -4.31
CA GLY A 173 14.72 4.11 -3.03
C GLY A 173 14.74 2.58 -2.95
N ALA A 174 14.11 1.88 -3.89
CA ALA A 174 14.00 0.42 -3.86
C ALA A 174 15.31 -0.32 -4.23
N GLU A 175 16.36 0.41 -4.61
CA GLU A 175 17.67 -0.17 -4.99
C GLU A 175 17.54 -1.26 -6.08
N ILE A 176 16.72 -0.99 -7.09
CA ILE A 176 16.49 -1.85 -8.26
C ILE A 176 17.18 -1.30 -9.51
N SER A 177 18.08 -0.34 -9.34
CA SER A 177 18.82 0.34 -10.41
C SER A 177 17.92 1.07 -11.41
N LEU A 178 16.77 1.56 -10.96
CA LEU A 178 15.82 2.34 -11.74
C LEU A 178 15.56 3.69 -11.07
N ASP A 179 15.61 4.76 -11.87
CA ASP A 179 15.23 6.11 -11.43
C ASP A 179 13.78 6.47 -11.78
N THR A 180 13.19 5.71 -12.70
CA THR A 180 11.83 5.89 -13.23
C THR A 180 11.11 4.54 -13.34
N LEU A 181 9.89 4.56 -13.88
CA LEU A 181 9.15 3.34 -14.21
C LEU A 181 9.55 2.74 -15.58
N ASN A 182 10.54 3.31 -16.25
CA ASN A 182 11.08 2.75 -17.50
C ASN A 182 11.93 1.52 -17.19
N PHE A 183 11.44 0.37 -17.61
CA PHE A 183 12.07 -0.92 -17.40
C PHE A 183 12.26 -1.63 -18.74
N GLU A 184 13.49 -1.98 -19.09
CA GLU A 184 13.80 -2.71 -20.31
C GLU A 184 13.59 -4.21 -20.06
N TYR A 185 12.51 -4.74 -20.65
CA TYR A 185 12.17 -6.15 -20.53
C TYR A 185 12.98 -7.01 -21.50
N GLN A 186 13.64 -8.05 -20.99
CA GLN A 186 14.54 -8.95 -21.74
C GLN A 186 13.93 -10.35 -21.99
N GLY A 187 12.60 -10.49 -22.02
CA GLY A 187 11.96 -11.78 -22.21
C GLY A 187 11.04 -11.83 -23.43
N ASP A 188 10.42 -12.99 -23.66
CA ASP A 188 9.61 -13.27 -24.86
C ASP A 188 8.11 -12.99 -24.68
N LYS A 189 7.65 -12.62 -23.47
CA LYS A 189 6.23 -12.35 -23.23
C LYS A 189 5.79 -11.05 -23.89
N THR A 190 4.61 -11.09 -24.49
CA THR A 190 3.95 -9.88 -24.99
C THR A 190 3.62 -8.90 -23.85
N LEU A 191 3.39 -7.64 -24.20
CA LEU A 191 3.00 -6.63 -23.20
C LEU A 191 1.73 -7.02 -22.44
N THR A 192 0.72 -7.55 -23.13
CA THR A 192 -0.53 -7.98 -22.50
C THR A 192 -0.32 -9.14 -21.51
N GLU A 193 0.52 -10.11 -21.86
CA GLU A 193 0.88 -11.21 -20.95
C GLU A 193 1.64 -10.70 -19.72
N ARG A 194 2.52 -9.71 -19.88
CA ARG A 194 3.26 -9.08 -18.78
C ARG A 194 2.32 -8.32 -17.85
N ILE A 195 1.37 -7.56 -18.37
CA ILE A 195 0.34 -6.86 -17.60
C ILE A 195 -0.53 -7.86 -16.83
N GLY A 196 -0.91 -8.98 -17.46
CA GLY A 196 -1.71 -10.05 -16.83
C GLY A 196 -0.93 -10.92 -15.84
N THR A 197 0.40 -10.91 -15.89
CA THR A 197 1.24 -11.68 -14.96
C THR A 197 1.38 -10.92 -13.64
N GLN A 198 0.91 -11.53 -12.56
CA GLN A 198 1.00 -10.98 -11.21
C GLN A 198 2.39 -11.22 -10.63
N ASP A 199 3.33 -10.33 -10.94
CA ASP A 199 4.72 -10.38 -10.51
C ASP A 199 5.25 -8.97 -10.16
N ASP A 200 6.51 -8.92 -9.76
CA ASP A 200 7.20 -7.68 -9.39
C ASP A 200 7.48 -6.72 -10.57
N HIS A 201 7.33 -7.20 -11.82
CA HIS A 201 7.52 -6.37 -13.01
C HIS A 201 6.21 -5.79 -13.57
N ARG A 202 5.05 -6.21 -13.05
CA ARG A 202 3.75 -5.80 -13.59
C ARG A 202 3.55 -4.30 -13.68
N ILE A 203 3.97 -3.54 -12.65
CA ILE A 203 3.82 -2.08 -12.64
C ILE A 203 4.58 -1.40 -13.79
N PHE A 204 5.77 -1.91 -14.12
CA PHE A 204 6.58 -1.40 -15.23
C PHE A 204 5.94 -1.72 -16.58
N ALA A 205 5.35 -2.92 -16.73
CA ALA A 205 4.62 -3.28 -17.95
C ALA A 205 3.36 -2.41 -18.14
N ILE A 206 2.64 -2.08 -17.06
CA ILE A 206 1.49 -1.16 -17.10
C ILE A 206 1.94 0.23 -17.55
N PHE A 207 3.03 0.75 -16.98
CA PHE A 207 3.58 2.05 -17.35
C PHE A 207 4.03 2.08 -18.81
N GLU A 208 4.77 1.06 -19.29
CA GLU A 208 5.17 0.89 -20.68
C GLU A 208 3.97 0.90 -21.62
N GLY A 209 2.90 0.16 -21.27
CA GLY A 209 1.68 0.09 -22.04
C GLY A 209 0.98 1.43 -22.22
N PHE A 210 0.95 2.26 -21.19
CA PHE A 210 0.41 3.62 -21.26
C PHE A 210 1.33 4.54 -22.08
N LYS A 211 2.64 4.49 -21.85
CA LYS A 211 3.63 5.31 -22.54
C LYS A 211 3.67 5.04 -24.04
N THR A 212 3.54 3.77 -24.44
CA THR A 212 3.49 3.36 -25.85
C THR A 212 2.09 3.46 -26.46
N ARG A 213 1.08 3.85 -25.67
CA ARG A 213 -0.33 3.94 -26.08
C ARG A 213 -0.92 2.63 -26.61
N GLN A 214 -0.37 1.49 -26.18
CA GLN A 214 -0.84 0.16 -26.61
C GLN A 214 -2.05 -0.35 -25.81
N VAL A 215 -2.28 0.20 -24.64
CA VAL A 215 -3.41 -0.17 -23.77
C VAL A 215 -4.09 1.06 -23.18
N THR A 216 -5.38 0.92 -22.87
CA THR A 216 -6.16 1.91 -22.14
C THR A 216 -6.27 1.55 -20.66
N VAL A 217 -6.69 2.52 -19.83
CA VAL A 217 -6.94 2.29 -18.39
C VAL A 217 -7.97 1.19 -18.17
N ASP A 218 -9.05 1.17 -18.96
CA ASP A 218 -10.09 0.15 -18.85
C ASP A 218 -9.58 -1.25 -19.20
N GLN A 219 -8.81 -1.37 -20.29
CA GLN A 219 -8.20 -2.66 -20.65
C GLN A 219 -7.28 -3.19 -19.55
N VAL A 220 -6.44 -2.33 -18.97
CA VAL A 220 -5.56 -2.73 -17.87
C VAL A 220 -6.36 -3.09 -16.62
N HIS A 221 -7.40 -2.31 -16.30
CA HIS A 221 -8.30 -2.63 -15.19
C HIS A 221 -8.99 -3.99 -15.39
N ASP A 222 -9.50 -4.27 -16.59
CA ASP A 222 -10.18 -5.53 -16.88
C ASP A 222 -9.26 -6.75 -16.73
N ILE A 223 -7.99 -6.60 -17.07
CA ILE A 223 -6.98 -7.65 -16.92
C ILE A 223 -6.53 -7.81 -15.47
N THR A 224 -6.26 -6.70 -14.78
CA THR A 224 -5.55 -6.70 -13.49
C THR A 224 -6.46 -6.56 -12.29
N LYS A 225 -7.64 -5.97 -12.47
CA LYS A 225 -8.56 -5.51 -11.42
C LYS A 225 -7.96 -4.46 -10.47
N ILE A 226 -6.83 -3.85 -10.85
CA ILE A 226 -6.30 -2.67 -10.15
C ILE A 226 -7.28 -1.51 -10.33
N ASP A 227 -7.55 -0.77 -9.27
CA ASP A 227 -8.49 0.36 -9.32
C ASP A 227 -8.06 1.40 -10.37
N ARG A 228 -9.05 1.91 -11.12
CA ARG A 228 -8.84 2.90 -12.18
C ARG A 228 -8.17 4.18 -11.68
N TRP A 229 -8.39 4.53 -10.43
CA TRP A 229 -7.74 5.70 -9.84
C TRP A 229 -6.21 5.54 -9.86
N PHE A 230 -5.69 4.40 -9.39
CA PHE A 230 -4.25 4.12 -9.43
C PHE A 230 -3.71 4.04 -10.86
N LEU A 231 -4.46 3.39 -11.76
CA LEU A 231 -4.07 3.28 -13.16
C LEU A 231 -4.01 4.65 -13.86
N ASN A 232 -4.95 5.56 -13.56
CA ASN A 232 -4.92 6.93 -14.07
C ASN A 232 -3.70 7.71 -13.54
N LYS A 233 -3.27 7.46 -12.30
CA LYS A 233 -2.05 8.08 -11.74
C LYS A 233 -0.78 7.58 -12.42
N ILE A 234 -0.71 6.28 -12.73
CA ILE A 234 0.41 5.71 -13.49
C ILE A 234 0.41 6.23 -14.93
N LYS A 235 -0.78 6.32 -15.55
CA LYS A 235 -0.94 6.90 -16.89
C LYS A 235 -0.51 8.37 -16.93
N HIS A 236 -0.87 9.17 -15.92
CA HIS A 236 -0.45 10.56 -15.80
C HIS A 236 1.09 10.70 -15.80
N LEU A 237 1.80 9.81 -15.10
CA LEU A 237 3.27 9.78 -15.15
C LEU A 237 3.80 9.47 -16.57
N ALA A 238 3.16 8.53 -17.27
CA ALA A 238 3.55 8.17 -18.64
C ALA A 238 3.31 9.33 -19.62
N ASP A 239 2.15 9.98 -19.53
CA ASP A 239 1.81 11.16 -20.36
C ASP A 239 2.78 12.31 -20.08
N PHE A 240 3.09 12.58 -18.79
CA PHE A 240 4.04 13.63 -18.42
C PHE A 240 5.46 13.39 -18.97
N GLU A 241 5.96 12.15 -18.96
CA GLU A 241 7.25 11.84 -19.60
C GLU A 241 7.22 12.10 -21.11
N LEU A 242 6.10 11.81 -21.80
CA LEU A 242 5.95 12.09 -23.24
C LEU A 242 5.95 13.60 -23.51
N GLU A 243 5.23 14.38 -22.71
CA GLU A 243 5.21 15.85 -22.83
C GLU A 243 6.61 16.45 -22.61
N LEU A 244 7.37 15.96 -21.63
CA LEU A 244 8.74 16.40 -21.41
C LEU A 244 9.65 16.07 -22.59
N ALA A 245 9.52 14.87 -23.16
CA ALA A 245 10.31 14.46 -24.33
C ALA A 245 9.98 15.27 -25.59
N GLU A 246 8.73 15.72 -25.75
CA GLU A 246 8.31 16.60 -26.84
C GLU A 246 8.83 18.03 -26.64
N SER A 247 8.80 18.54 -25.41
CA SER A 247 9.25 19.89 -25.06
C SER A 247 10.78 20.07 -25.12
N ALA A 248 11.53 18.96 -25.08
CA ALA A 248 13.00 18.97 -25.16
C ALA A 248 13.56 18.92 -26.61
N LYS A 249 12.69 18.86 -27.61
CA LYS A 249 13.05 18.91 -29.07
C LYS A 249 12.96 20.33 -29.60
#